data_e70b665936168e4f12acf85ed2fd9a87
#
_entry.id   e70b665936168e4f12acf85ed2fd9a87
#
_cell.length_a   1.000
_cell.length_b   1.000
_cell.length_c   1.000
_cell.angle_alpha   90.00
_cell.angle_beta   90.00
_cell.angle_gamma   90.00
#
_symmetry.space_group_name_H-M   'P 1'
#
loop_
_entity.id
_entity.type
_entity.pdbx_description
1 polymer ?
#
loop_
_entity_poly.entity_id
_entity_poly.type
_entity_poly.pdbx_seq_one_letter_code
_entity_poly.pdbx_strand_id
1 'polypeptide(L)'
;MNLISPDFARVKALFEKNRTTFERFFRLLTEYNARYNLTAITAWEEGVHKHFYDSLAGEPLFSFGADAVEIGSGAGFPSLPLKIVRPDLALTLVESTGKKCEFLRAAVRELGLEGVIVLHARAEELGKDPNYREKFSVVFARAVAPLPSLAEYCLPLVRTGGRFIAYKGATDESEEGKKAVVSLGGSLAGSVRYELPQGYGARTLIVAEKTGKTPAKYPRGQGKERSAPIV
;
A
#
# COMPACT_ATOMS: atom_id res chain seq x y z
N MET A 1 4.30 -10.51 -16.70
CA MET A 1 5.48 -10.14 -15.90
C MET A 1 5.77 -11.28 -14.94
N ASN A 2 6.97 -11.85 -14.91
CA ASN A 2 7.29 -12.82 -13.84
C ASN A 2 7.64 -12.02 -12.59
N LEU A 3 6.80 -12.11 -11.56
CA LEU A 3 7.10 -11.54 -10.25
C LEU A 3 8.25 -12.34 -9.63
N ILE A 4 9.30 -11.63 -9.24
CA ILE A 4 10.47 -12.22 -8.60
C ILE A 4 10.30 -12.10 -7.09
N SER A 5 10.64 -13.15 -6.36
CA SER A 5 10.63 -13.11 -4.88
C SER A 5 11.53 -11.97 -4.38
N PRO A 6 11.13 -11.30 -3.28
CA PRO A 6 11.94 -10.23 -2.70
C PRO A 6 13.35 -10.71 -2.34
N ASP A 7 14.35 -9.93 -2.70
CA ASP A 7 15.73 -10.13 -2.28
C ASP A 7 15.96 -9.47 -0.91
N PHE A 8 15.93 -10.28 0.14
CA PHE A 8 16.11 -9.77 1.51
C PHE A 8 17.54 -9.31 1.84
N ALA A 9 18.55 -9.70 1.07
CA ALA A 9 19.88 -9.11 1.19
C ALA A 9 19.86 -7.65 0.75
N ARG A 10 19.18 -7.36 -0.38
CA ARG A 10 18.93 -5.99 -0.86
C ARG A 10 18.03 -5.20 0.10
N VAL A 11 16.92 -5.79 0.58
CA VAL A 11 16.02 -5.17 1.55
C VAL A 11 16.80 -4.74 2.80
N LYS A 12 17.64 -5.64 3.35
CA LYS A 12 18.50 -5.34 4.49
C LYS A 12 19.48 -4.20 4.18
N ALA A 13 20.13 -4.22 3.02
CA ALA A 13 21.05 -3.15 2.63
C ALA A 13 20.35 -1.77 2.53
N LEU A 14 19.14 -1.72 1.95
CA LEU A 14 18.33 -0.50 1.91
C LEU A 14 17.95 -0.01 3.31
N PHE A 15 17.56 -0.93 4.19
CA PHE A 15 17.22 -0.62 5.58
C PHE A 15 18.45 -0.07 6.33
N GLU A 16 19.60 -0.76 6.28
CA GLU A 16 20.80 -0.34 7.00
C GLU A 16 21.30 1.03 6.52
N LYS A 17 21.26 1.29 5.22
CA LYS A 17 21.61 2.61 4.66
C LYS A 17 20.75 3.74 5.24
N ASN A 18 19.51 3.46 5.61
CA ASN A 18 18.54 4.46 6.09
C ASN A 18 18.16 4.23 7.56
N ARG A 19 18.92 3.41 8.31
CA ARG A 19 18.60 2.95 9.68
C ARG A 19 18.20 4.10 10.60
N THR A 20 18.98 5.15 10.67
CA THR A 20 18.70 6.30 11.55
C THR A 20 17.34 6.94 11.26
N THR A 21 16.94 7.02 9.98
CA THR A 21 15.62 7.56 9.62
C THR A 21 14.50 6.60 10.02
N PHE A 22 14.70 5.29 9.88
CA PHE A 22 13.74 4.29 10.34
C PHE A 22 13.60 4.25 11.87
N GLU A 23 14.69 4.42 12.61
CA GLU A 23 14.67 4.54 14.08
C GLU A 23 13.90 5.79 14.52
N ARG A 24 14.10 6.94 13.85
CA ARG A 24 13.31 8.15 14.07
C ARG A 24 11.83 7.93 13.79
N PHE A 25 11.51 7.28 12.67
CA PHE A 25 10.13 6.97 12.31
C PHE A 25 9.48 6.05 13.35
N PHE A 26 10.16 4.98 13.77
CA PHE A 26 9.62 4.04 14.77
C PHE A 26 9.42 4.70 16.14
N ARG A 27 10.33 5.57 16.58
CA ARG A 27 10.18 6.35 17.80
C ARG A 27 8.93 7.23 17.72
N LEU A 28 8.76 7.98 16.64
CA LEU A 28 7.58 8.81 16.42
C LEU A 28 6.29 7.97 16.40
N LEU A 29 6.31 6.83 15.71
CA LEU A 29 5.20 5.88 15.71
C LEU A 29 4.84 5.44 17.14
N THR A 30 5.82 5.09 17.95
CA THR A 30 5.61 4.64 19.34
C THR A 30 4.99 5.75 20.20
N GLU A 31 5.48 6.98 20.08
CA GLU A 31 4.94 8.15 20.78
C GLU A 31 3.46 8.40 20.46
N TYR A 32 3.12 8.38 19.17
CA TYR A 32 1.73 8.58 18.73
C TYR A 32 0.84 7.37 19.01
N ASN A 33 1.41 6.16 18.98
CA ASN A 33 0.66 4.92 19.21
C ASN A 33 0.06 4.88 20.62
N ALA A 34 0.71 5.47 21.61
CA ALA A 34 0.18 5.59 22.98
C ALA A 34 -1.16 6.35 23.06
N ARG A 35 -1.47 7.17 22.06
CA ARG A 35 -2.70 8.00 22.00
C ARG A 35 -3.70 7.51 20.97
N TYR A 36 -3.23 6.92 19.86
CA TYR A 36 -4.05 6.73 18.64
C TYR A 36 -4.27 5.27 18.25
N ASN A 37 -3.60 4.31 18.91
CA ASN A 37 -3.67 2.89 18.57
C ASN A 37 -3.41 2.63 17.07
N LEU A 38 -2.25 3.08 16.59
CA LEU A 38 -1.87 3.02 15.17
C LEU A 38 -1.46 1.62 14.75
N THR A 39 -0.82 0.87 15.67
CA THR A 39 -0.30 -0.48 15.43
C THR A 39 -0.27 -1.30 16.72
N ALA A 40 -0.42 -2.62 16.58
CA ALA A 40 -0.20 -3.58 17.67
C ALA A 40 1.29 -3.93 17.86
N ILE A 41 2.15 -3.59 16.90
CA ILE A 41 3.59 -3.89 16.92
C ILE A 41 4.31 -2.74 17.60
N THR A 42 4.85 -3.00 18.80
CA THR A 42 5.54 -2.01 19.65
C THR A 42 7.01 -2.33 19.90
N ALA A 43 7.44 -3.58 19.66
CA ALA A 43 8.83 -3.98 19.77
C ALA A 43 9.59 -3.61 18.49
N TRP A 44 10.78 -3.01 18.65
CA TRP A 44 11.62 -2.58 17.53
C TRP A 44 11.95 -3.71 16.56
N GLU A 45 12.41 -4.85 17.07
CA GLU A 45 12.81 -5.98 16.24
C GLU A 45 11.63 -6.54 15.41
N GLU A 46 10.47 -6.67 16.03
CA GLU A 46 9.25 -7.04 15.31
C GLU A 46 8.87 -6.00 14.24
N GLY A 47 9.02 -4.71 14.57
CA GLY A 47 8.82 -3.59 13.65
C GLY A 47 9.75 -3.63 12.45
N VAL A 48 11.03 -3.98 12.65
CA VAL A 48 12.00 -4.14 11.57
C VAL A 48 11.50 -5.16 10.54
N HIS A 49 11.03 -6.30 10.98
CA HIS A 49 10.61 -7.36 10.07
C HIS A 49 9.19 -7.15 9.51
N LYS A 50 8.20 -6.96 10.39
CA LYS A 50 6.78 -6.91 10.00
C LYS A 50 6.32 -5.56 9.44
N HIS A 51 7.09 -4.49 9.69
CA HIS A 51 6.78 -3.17 9.12
C HIS A 51 7.78 -2.79 8.05
N PHE A 52 9.07 -2.64 8.36
CA PHE A 52 10.04 -2.10 7.42
C PHE A 52 10.39 -3.09 6.31
N TYR A 53 10.83 -4.31 6.64
CA TYR A 53 11.21 -5.30 5.62
C TYR A 53 10.02 -5.71 4.75
N ASP A 54 8.84 -5.90 5.35
CA ASP A 54 7.60 -6.19 4.61
C ASP A 54 7.25 -5.05 3.62
N SER A 55 7.40 -3.79 4.06
CA SER A 55 7.19 -2.63 3.19
C SER A 55 8.18 -2.59 2.01
N LEU A 56 9.46 -2.83 2.30
CA LEU A 56 10.53 -2.76 1.30
C LEU A 56 10.55 -3.95 0.35
N ALA A 57 9.92 -5.07 0.71
CA ALA A 57 9.79 -6.25 -0.14
C ALA A 57 9.14 -5.94 -1.50
N GLY A 58 8.20 -5.00 -1.54
CA GLY A 58 7.54 -4.57 -2.77
C GLY A 58 8.25 -3.43 -3.52
N GLU A 59 9.38 -2.90 -3.02
CA GLU A 59 10.06 -1.75 -3.63
C GLU A 59 10.36 -1.92 -5.12
N PRO A 60 10.81 -3.10 -5.63
CA PRO A 60 11.10 -3.26 -7.05
C PRO A 60 9.88 -3.14 -7.99
N LEU A 61 8.67 -3.18 -7.43
CA LEU A 61 7.43 -3.04 -8.20
C LEU A 61 7.11 -1.58 -8.55
N PHE A 62 7.82 -0.61 -7.97
CA PHE A 62 7.64 0.82 -8.24
C PHE A 62 8.66 1.32 -9.26
N SER A 63 8.18 1.75 -10.42
CA SER A 63 9.04 2.37 -11.43
C SER A 63 9.69 3.66 -10.90
N PHE A 64 10.80 4.08 -11.50
CA PHE A 64 11.45 5.34 -11.14
C PHE A 64 10.48 6.52 -11.40
N GLY A 65 10.39 7.44 -10.44
CA GLY A 65 9.51 8.61 -10.53
C GLY A 65 8.02 8.29 -10.54
N ALA A 66 7.61 7.11 -10.04
CA ALA A 66 6.20 6.73 -10.06
C ALA A 66 5.35 7.71 -9.24
N ASP A 67 4.21 8.09 -9.83
CA ASP A 67 3.10 8.72 -9.14
C ASP A 67 2.22 7.61 -8.56
N ALA A 68 2.25 7.49 -7.23
CA ALA A 68 1.67 6.37 -6.52
C ALA A 68 0.72 6.80 -5.41
N VAL A 69 -0.35 6.03 -5.20
CA VAL A 69 -1.30 6.26 -4.10
C VAL A 69 -1.46 5.03 -3.24
N GLU A 70 -1.37 5.21 -1.93
CA GLU A 70 -1.71 4.18 -0.94
C GLU A 70 -3.13 4.37 -0.43
N ILE A 71 -3.91 3.30 -0.47
CA ILE A 71 -5.25 3.26 0.08
C ILE A 71 -5.23 2.63 1.48
N GLY A 72 -5.76 3.39 2.46
CA GLY A 72 -5.77 2.97 3.86
C GLY A 72 -4.38 3.01 4.49
N SER A 73 -3.70 4.13 4.37
CA SER A 73 -2.28 4.29 4.76
C SER A 73 -1.99 4.02 6.25
N GLY A 74 -3.00 4.15 7.12
CA GLY A 74 -2.89 3.77 8.53
C GLY A 74 -1.73 4.43 9.26
N ALA A 75 -0.79 3.60 9.70
CA ALA A 75 0.46 4.03 10.34
C ALA A 75 1.59 4.34 9.33
N GLY A 76 1.27 4.50 8.03
CA GLY A 76 2.24 4.86 6.99
C GLY A 76 3.04 3.68 6.43
N PHE A 77 2.51 2.47 6.53
CA PHE A 77 3.15 1.27 5.98
C PHE A 77 2.31 0.66 4.85
N PRO A 78 2.87 0.45 3.65
CA PRO A 78 4.30 0.49 3.31
C PRO A 78 4.83 1.85 2.81
N SER A 79 4.02 2.90 2.66
CA SER A 79 4.36 4.12 1.94
C SER A 79 5.56 4.89 2.51
N LEU A 80 5.62 5.15 3.82
CA LEU A 80 6.72 5.95 4.39
C LEU A 80 8.07 5.22 4.33
N PRO A 81 8.19 3.90 4.62
CA PRO A 81 9.41 3.15 4.34
C PRO A 81 9.83 3.18 2.87
N LEU A 82 8.89 3.04 1.94
CA LEU A 82 9.17 3.17 0.51
C LEU A 82 9.69 4.56 0.17
N LYS A 83 9.06 5.61 0.67
CA LYS A 83 9.50 7.00 0.43
C LYS A 83 10.90 7.29 0.98
N ILE A 84 11.24 6.75 2.14
CA ILE A 84 12.57 6.92 2.74
C ILE A 84 13.67 6.37 1.81
N VAL A 85 13.45 5.20 1.20
CA VAL A 85 14.45 4.58 0.31
C VAL A 85 14.32 5.01 -1.15
N ARG A 86 13.16 5.54 -1.55
CA ARG A 86 12.80 5.99 -2.90
C ARG A 86 12.29 7.44 -2.88
N PRO A 87 13.20 8.41 -2.68
CA PRO A 87 12.81 9.84 -2.65
C PRO A 87 12.23 10.33 -3.97
N ASP A 88 12.45 9.61 -5.07
CA ASP A 88 11.89 9.89 -6.39
C ASP A 88 10.38 9.67 -6.50
N LEU A 89 9.76 8.90 -5.59
CA LEU A 89 8.32 8.64 -5.64
C LEU A 89 7.51 9.88 -5.28
N ALA A 90 6.48 10.20 -6.08
CA ALA A 90 5.40 11.10 -5.67
C ALA A 90 4.30 10.27 -5.00
N LEU A 91 4.04 10.49 -3.71
CA LEU A 91 3.11 9.67 -2.94
C LEU A 91 1.87 10.44 -2.49
N THR A 92 0.71 9.85 -2.70
CA THR A 92 -0.55 10.28 -2.09
C THR A 92 -1.00 9.22 -1.08
N LEU A 93 -1.12 9.60 0.18
CA LEU A 93 -1.55 8.75 1.28
C LEU A 93 -3.03 9.01 1.59
N VAL A 94 -3.89 8.02 1.36
CA VAL A 94 -5.33 8.13 1.59
C VAL A 94 -5.71 7.40 2.87
N GLU A 95 -6.27 8.11 3.82
CA GLU A 95 -6.71 7.57 5.10
C GLU A 95 -8.03 8.20 5.53
N SER A 96 -8.96 7.39 5.99
CA SER A 96 -10.31 7.85 6.38
C SER A 96 -10.42 8.32 7.84
N THR A 97 -9.39 8.06 8.65
CA THR A 97 -9.38 8.38 10.08
C THR A 97 -8.54 9.63 10.36
N GLY A 98 -9.16 10.70 10.84
CA GLY A 98 -8.51 11.99 11.08
C GLY A 98 -7.25 11.89 11.94
N LYS A 99 -7.29 11.14 13.06
CA LYS A 99 -6.12 10.92 13.94
C LYS A 99 -4.93 10.27 13.24
N LYS A 100 -5.20 9.32 12.32
CA LYS A 100 -4.16 8.70 11.51
C LYS A 100 -3.59 9.68 10.48
N CYS A 101 -4.44 10.53 9.89
CA CYS A 101 -3.97 11.61 9.01
C CYS A 101 -3.08 12.62 9.73
N GLU A 102 -3.40 12.96 10.99
CA GLU A 102 -2.54 13.81 11.83
C GLU A 102 -1.16 13.20 12.03
N PHE A 103 -1.12 11.91 12.40
CA PHE A 103 0.14 11.18 12.53
C PHE A 103 0.93 11.16 11.23
N LEU A 104 0.30 10.83 10.10
CA LEU A 104 0.96 10.79 8.80
C LEU A 104 1.57 12.14 8.42
N ARG A 105 0.84 13.24 8.63
CA ARG A 105 1.36 14.60 8.38
C ARG A 105 2.51 14.95 9.30
N ALA A 106 2.43 14.56 10.57
CA ALA A 106 3.54 14.73 11.51
C ALA A 106 4.77 13.92 11.07
N ALA A 107 4.60 12.65 10.71
CA ALA A 107 5.68 11.79 10.26
C ALA A 107 6.36 12.34 8.98
N VAL A 108 5.57 12.76 8.00
CA VAL A 108 6.09 13.38 6.76
C VAL A 108 6.94 14.60 7.07
N ARG A 109 6.45 15.51 7.93
CA ARG A 109 7.18 16.72 8.34
C ARG A 109 8.45 16.40 9.14
N GLU A 110 8.35 15.57 10.18
CA GLU A 110 9.45 15.25 11.07
C GLU A 110 10.58 14.46 10.37
N LEU A 111 10.23 13.66 9.37
CA LEU A 111 11.21 12.90 8.58
C LEU A 111 11.73 13.70 7.36
N GLY A 112 11.17 14.88 7.08
CA GLY A 112 11.57 15.72 5.93
C GLY A 112 11.26 15.06 4.58
N LEU A 113 10.12 14.36 4.46
CA LEU A 113 9.77 13.63 3.24
C LEU A 113 9.04 14.56 2.26
N GLU A 114 9.72 14.95 1.19
CA GLU A 114 9.15 15.79 0.13
C GLU A 114 8.29 14.99 -0.86
N GLY A 115 7.35 15.62 -1.55
CA GLY A 115 6.50 14.96 -2.56
C GLY A 115 5.51 13.93 -1.96
N VAL A 116 5.08 14.13 -0.71
CA VAL A 116 4.07 13.31 -0.04
C VAL A 116 2.84 14.16 0.29
N ILE A 117 1.67 13.73 -0.17
CA ILE A 117 0.38 14.35 0.11
C ILE A 117 -0.44 13.41 1.01
N VAL A 118 -1.04 13.94 2.08
CA VAL A 118 -1.94 13.16 2.97
C VAL A 118 -3.37 13.65 2.78
N LEU A 119 -4.22 12.79 2.22
CA LEU A 119 -5.64 13.03 2.01
C LEU A 119 -6.48 12.35 3.08
N HIS A 120 -7.30 13.14 3.78
CA HIS A 120 -8.34 12.62 4.67
C HIS A 120 -9.59 12.35 3.83
N ALA A 121 -9.73 11.15 3.30
CA ALA A 121 -10.80 10.78 2.39
C ALA A 121 -11.06 9.26 2.41
N ARG A 122 -12.19 8.85 1.85
CA ARG A 122 -12.50 7.45 1.57
C ARG A 122 -12.10 7.07 0.15
N ALA A 123 -11.61 5.86 -0.04
CA ALA A 123 -11.14 5.36 -1.34
C ALA A 123 -12.25 5.40 -2.41
N GLU A 124 -13.47 5.00 -2.02
CA GLU A 124 -14.64 4.99 -2.90
C GLU A 124 -15.09 6.39 -3.35
N GLU A 125 -14.80 7.42 -2.57
CA GLU A 125 -15.04 8.81 -2.94
C GLU A 125 -14.03 9.28 -3.99
N LEU A 126 -12.74 9.02 -3.75
CA LEU A 126 -11.68 9.35 -4.71
C LEU A 126 -11.82 8.58 -6.04
N GLY A 127 -12.25 7.32 -5.99
CA GLY A 127 -12.47 6.51 -7.19
C GLY A 127 -13.60 7.06 -8.08
N LYS A 128 -14.45 7.97 -7.59
CA LYS A 128 -15.50 8.67 -8.33
C LYS A 128 -15.09 10.08 -8.75
N ASP A 129 -14.12 10.68 -8.06
CA ASP A 129 -13.65 12.04 -8.33
C ASP A 129 -12.81 12.07 -9.62
N PRO A 130 -13.19 12.86 -10.63
CA PRO A 130 -12.45 12.95 -11.90
C PRO A 130 -11.00 13.44 -11.75
N ASN A 131 -10.67 14.12 -10.64
CA ASN A 131 -9.32 14.57 -10.36
C ASN A 131 -8.38 13.42 -9.97
N TYR A 132 -8.91 12.30 -9.46
CA TYR A 132 -8.13 11.15 -8.98
C TYR A 132 -8.39 9.88 -9.77
N ARG A 133 -9.60 9.73 -10.35
CA ARG A 133 -10.00 8.53 -11.09
C ARG A 133 -9.07 8.30 -12.29
N GLU A 134 -8.49 7.08 -12.34
CA GLU A 134 -7.59 6.62 -13.41
C GLU A 134 -6.39 7.56 -13.68
N LYS A 135 -5.81 8.12 -12.61
CA LYS A 135 -4.67 9.05 -12.71
C LYS A 135 -3.33 8.43 -12.32
N PHE A 136 -3.31 7.52 -11.34
CA PHE A 136 -2.07 7.05 -10.74
C PHE A 136 -1.41 5.92 -11.53
N SER A 137 -0.09 5.94 -11.64
CA SER A 137 0.69 4.86 -12.26
C SER A 137 0.73 3.61 -11.39
N VAL A 138 0.73 3.79 -10.06
CA VAL A 138 0.71 2.70 -9.07
C VAL A 138 -0.31 3.02 -7.99
N VAL A 139 -1.20 2.07 -7.72
CA VAL A 139 -2.08 2.08 -6.54
C VAL A 139 -1.74 0.89 -5.69
N PHE A 140 -1.57 1.08 -4.40
CA PHE A 140 -1.19 -0.01 -3.51
C PHE A 140 -1.93 0.07 -2.19
N ALA A 141 -2.01 -1.06 -1.49
CA ALA A 141 -2.64 -1.13 -0.18
C ALA A 141 -2.11 -2.31 0.63
N ARG A 142 -2.12 -2.15 1.97
CA ARG A 142 -1.77 -3.19 2.93
C ARG A 142 -2.82 -3.29 4.03
N ALA A 143 -3.28 -4.51 4.34
CA ALA A 143 -4.15 -4.81 5.48
C ALA A 143 -5.49 -4.03 5.51
N VAL A 144 -6.07 -3.71 4.35
CA VAL A 144 -7.32 -2.93 4.26
C VAL A 144 -8.55 -3.83 4.18
N ALA A 145 -8.58 -4.78 3.22
CA ALA A 145 -9.73 -5.63 2.94
C ALA A 145 -9.30 -6.91 2.18
N PRO A 146 -10.17 -7.95 2.05
CA PRO A 146 -9.99 -9.03 1.09
C PRO A 146 -9.83 -8.50 -0.34
N LEU A 147 -9.12 -9.25 -1.20
CA LEU A 147 -8.74 -8.80 -2.53
C LEU A 147 -9.92 -8.36 -3.43
N PRO A 148 -11.10 -9.02 -3.44
CA PRO A 148 -12.23 -8.56 -4.22
C PRO A 148 -12.69 -7.14 -3.88
N SER A 149 -12.81 -6.84 -2.58
CA SER A 149 -13.16 -5.50 -2.08
C SER A 149 -12.03 -4.49 -2.34
N LEU A 150 -10.80 -4.93 -2.12
CA LEU A 150 -9.62 -4.08 -2.28
C LEU A 150 -9.42 -3.67 -3.74
N ALA A 151 -9.69 -4.57 -4.68
CA ALA A 151 -9.67 -4.28 -6.11
C ALA A 151 -10.64 -3.15 -6.47
N GLU A 152 -11.86 -3.16 -5.88
CA GLU A 152 -12.86 -2.11 -6.13
C GLU A 152 -12.47 -0.75 -5.53
N TYR A 153 -11.71 -0.72 -4.43
CA TYR A 153 -11.15 0.52 -3.90
C TYR A 153 -9.98 1.06 -4.72
N CYS A 154 -9.16 0.19 -5.28
CA CYS A 154 -7.87 0.57 -5.86
C CYS A 154 -7.90 0.74 -7.39
N LEU A 155 -8.48 -0.20 -8.14
CA LEU A 155 -8.44 -0.19 -9.61
C LEU A 155 -9.09 1.03 -10.28
N PRO A 156 -10.16 1.64 -9.70
CA PRO A 156 -10.70 2.90 -10.22
C PRO A 156 -9.73 4.08 -10.20
N LEU A 157 -8.66 4.02 -9.41
CA LEU A 157 -7.64 5.06 -9.33
C LEU A 157 -6.45 4.81 -10.26
N VAL A 158 -6.24 3.55 -10.68
CA VAL A 158 -5.13 3.16 -11.55
C VAL A 158 -5.39 3.63 -12.98
N ARG A 159 -4.45 4.36 -13.58
CA ARG A 159 -4.50 4.70 -15.01
C ARG A 159 -4.31 3.46 -15.88
N THR A 160 -4.84 3.45 -17.10
CA THR A 160 -4.55 2.37 -18.06
C THR A 160 -3.04 2.26 -18.30
N GLY A 161 -2.50 1.03 -18.26
CA GLY A 161 -1.07 0.73 -18.29
C GLY A 161 -0.38 0.85 -16.92
N GLY A 162 -1.08 1.30 -15.89
CA GLY A 162 -0.60 1.30 -14.51
C GLY A 162 -0.87 -0.05 -13.81
N ARG A 163 -0.54 -0.11 -12.52
CA ARG A 163 -0.68 -1.35 -11.73
C ARG A 163 -1.26 -1.12 -10.35
N PHE A 164 -1.95 -2.14 -9.87
CA PHE A 164 -2.38 -2.27 -8.49
C PHE A 164 -1.51 -3.32 -7.79
N ILE A 165 -1.02 -3.01 -6.59
CA ILE A 165 -0.18 -3.86 -5.75
C ILE A 165 -0.87 -4.08 -4.41
N ALA A 166 -1.25 -5.32 -4.09
CA ALA A 166 -1.82 -5.69 -2.80
C ALA A 166 -0.77 -6.40 -1.94
N TYR A 167 -0.48 -5.82 -0.77
CA TYR A 167 0.33 -6.46 0.28
C TYR A 167 -0.60 -7.29 1.16
N LYS A 168 -0.42 -8.60 1.12
CA LYS A 168 -1.28 -9.57 1.81
C LYS A 168 -0.51 -10.37 2.86
N GLY A 169 -1.24 -11.03 3.75
CA GLY A 169 -0.69 -12.01 4.67
C GLY A 169 -0.23 -13.30 3.99
N ALA A 170 -0.29 -14.41 4.70
CA ALA A 170 0.16 -15.70 4.20
C ALA A 170 -0.69 -16.29 3.06
N THR A 171 -1.95 -15.86 2.97
CA THR A 171 -2.91 -16.40 1.99
C THR A 171 -2.77 -15.68 0.65
N ASP A 172 -2.70 -16.46 -0.43
CA ASP A 172 -2.84 -15.94 -1.78
C ASP A 172 -4.33 -15.87 -2.13
N GLU A 173 -4.84 -14.65 -2.28
CA GLU A 173 -6.23 -14.36 -2.60
C GLU A 173 -6.44 -14.09 -4.12
N SER A 174 -5.50 -14.48 -4.97
CA SER A 174 -5.51 -14.15 -6.40
C SER A 174 -6.75 -14.73 -7.11
N GLU A 175 -7.10 -15.97 -6.82
CA GLU A 175 -8.25 -16.61 -7.47
C GLU A 175 -9.58 -15.98 -7.01
N GLU A 176 -9.72 -15.70 -5.70
CA GLU A 176 -10.92 -15.04 -5.16
C GLU A 176 -11.09 -13.61 -5.71
N GLY A 177 -9.98 -12.91 -5.95
CA GLY A 177 -10.00 -11.54 -6.48
C GLY A 177 -10.09 -11.42 -8.00
N LYS A 178 -9.89 -12.51 -8.73
CA LYS A 178 -9.74 -12.49 -10.20
C LYS A 178 -10.94 -11.87 -10.92
N LYS A 179 -12.14 -12.28 -10.55
CA LYS A 179 -13.37 -11.74 -11.17
C LYS A 179 -13.52 -10.24 -10.90
N ALA A 180 -13.22 -9.79 -9.67
CA ALA A 180 -13.25 -8.38 -9.34
C ALA A 180 -12.24 -7.59 -10.18
N VAL A 181 -11.00 -8.05 -10.26
CA VAL A 181 -9.95 -7.41 -11.05
C VAL A 181 -10.37 -7.25 -12.51
N VAL A 182 -10.88 -8.31 -13.14
CA VAL A 182 -11.34 -8.28 -14.54
C VAL A 182 -12.53 -7.34 -14.71
N SER A 183 -13.52 -7.39 -13.80
CA SER A 183 -14.71 -6.53 -13.86
C SER A 183 -14.40 -5.04 -13.73
N LEU A 184 -13.24 -4.71 -13.16
CA LEU A 184 -12.77 -3.34 -12.92
C LEU A 184 -11.77 -2.85 -13.97
N GLY A 185 -11.59 -3.61 -15.05
CA GLY A 185 -10.69 -3.26 -16.15
C GLY A 185 -9.24 -3.60 -15.91
N GLY A 186 -8.96 -4.58 -15.04
CA GLY A 186 -7.63 -5.10 -14.76
C GLY A 186 -7.43 -6.53 -15.25
N SER A 187 -6.19 -6.99 -15.17
CA SER A 187 -5.77 -8.38 -15.34
C SER A 187 -4.75 -8.73 -14.26
N LEU A 188 -4.88 -9.89 -13.63
CA LEU A 188 -3.87 -10.37 -12.70
C LEU A 188 -2.55 -10.62 -13.46
N ALA A 189 -1.50 -9.94 -13.04
CA ALA A 189 -0.14 -10.13 -13.57
C ALA A 189 0.58 -11.27 -12.85
N GLY A 190 0.16 -11.59 -11.62
CA GLY A 190 0.66 -12.69 -10.81
C GLY A 190 0.67 -12.38 -9.32
N SER A 191 1.10 -13.37 -8.55
CA SER A 191 1.38 -13.25 -7.13
C SER A 191 2.75 -13.82 -6.80
N VAL A 192 3.35 -13.37 -5.72
CA VAL A 192 4.58 -13.94 -5.16
C VAL A 192 4.45 -14.07 -3.65
N ARG A 193 4.58 -15.31 -3.18
CA ARG A 193 4.64 -15.63 -1.75
C ARG A 193 6.10 -15.63 -1.30
N TYR A 194 6.35 -15.08 -0.12
CA TYR A 194 7.67 -15.02 0.49
C TYR A 194 7.58 -15.15 2.02
N GLU A 195 8.68 -15.50 2.65
CA GLU A 195 8.82 -15.54 4.11
C GLU A 195 9.63 -14.33 4.57
N LEU A 196 9.12 -13.63 5.60
CA LEU A 196 9.92 -12.61 6.28
C LEU A 196 11.09 -13.28 7.02
N PRO A 197 12.29 -12.68 7.00
CA PRO A 197 13.45 -13.24 7.71
C PRO A 197 13.16 -13.55 9.18
N GLN A 198 13.90 -14.49 9.75
CA GLN A 198 13.81 -14.91 11.15
C GLN A 198 12.44 -15.46 11.57
N GLY A 199 11.66 -16.01 10.63
CA GLY A 199 10.39 -16.66 10.95
C GLY A 199 9.23 -15.70 11.30
N TYR A 200 9.32 -14.43 10.90
CA TYR A 200 8.24 -13.45 11.14
C TYR A 200 7.01 -13.65 10.24
N GLY A 201 6.94 -14.77 9.54
CA GLY A 201 5.77 -15.30 8.85
C GLY A 201 5.70 -14.98 7.37
N ALA A 202 4.81 -15.72 6.71
CA ALA A 202 4.60 -15.62 5.27
C ALA A 202 3.85 -14.34 4.87
N ARG A 203 4.14 -13.88 3.67
CA ARG A 203 3.50 -12.74 3.00
C ARG A 203 3.25 -13.07 1.54
N THR A 204 2.33 -12.32 0.94
CA THR A 204 2.05 -12.41 -0.49
C THR A 204 1.92 -11.01 -1.08
N LEU A 205 2.61 -10.76 -2.17
CA LEU A 205 2.36 -9.61 -3.03
C LEU A 205 1.53 -10.07 -4.22
N ILE A 206 0.40 -9.41 -4.47
CA ILE A 206 -0.45 -9.68 -5.64
C ILE A 206 -0.42 -8.42 -6.51
N VAL A 207 -0.18 -8.61 -7.81
CA VAL A 207 -0.09 -7.51 -8.78
C VAL A 207 -1.16 -7.70 -9.85
N ALA A 208 -1.92 -6.63 -10.11
CA ALA A 208 -2.82 -6.54 -11.24
C ALA A 208 -2.41 -5.36 -12.15
N GLU A 209 -2.43 -5.57 -13.45
CA GLU A 209 -2.23 -4.52 -14.44
C GLU A 209 -3.58 -3.93 -14.87
N LYS A 210 -3.63 -2.62 -15.05
CA LYS A 210 -4.83 -1.94 -15.57
C LYS A 210 -4.81 -1.98 -17.09
N THR A 211 -5.67 -2.81 -17.66
CA THR A 211 -5.73 -3.08 -19.11
C THR A 211 -6.83 -2.30 -19.84
N GLY A 212 -7.81 -1.80 -19.09
CA GLY A 212 -8.94 -1.04 -19.64
C GLY A 212 -9.56 -0.10 -18.61
N LYS A 213 -10.56 0.68 -19.03
CA LYS A 213 -11.27 1.60 -18.14
C LYS A 213 -12.13 0.85 -17.13
N THR A 214 -12.18 1.36 -15.90
CA THR A 214 -13.14 0.89 -14.91
C THR A 214 -14.55 1.38 -15.28
N PRO A 215 -15.55 0.48 -15.35
CA PRO A 215 -16.93 0.89 -15.65
C PRO A 215 -17.44 1.96 -14.67
N ALA A 216 -18.22 2.93 -15.16
CA ALA A 216 -18.66 4.10 -14.39
C ALA A 216 -19.46 3.77 -13.12
N LYS A 217 -20.09 2.59 -13.05
CA LYS A 217 -20.81 2.11 -11.85
C LYS A 217 -19.90 1.80 -10.67
N TYR A 218 -18.58 1.71 -10.86
CA TYR A 218 -17.59 1.41 -9.83
C TYR A 218 -16.71 2.62 -9.52
N PRO A 219 -16.26 2.77 -8.26
CA PRO A 219 -16.66 1.99 -7.09
C PRO A 219 -18.11 2.24 -6.71
N ARG A 220 -18.81 1.23 -6.17
CA ARG A 220 -20.24 1.31 -5.87
C ARG A 220 -20.53 2.26 -4.69
N GLY A 221 -19.68 2.26 -3.68
CA GLY A 221 -19.85 3.07 -2.49
C GLY A 221 -20.86 2.49 -1.49
N GLN A 222 -21.09 3.22 -0.40
CA GLN A 222 -22.02 2.84 0.67
C GLN A 222 -21.69 1.49 1.34
N GLY A 223 -20.40 1.10 1.35
CA GLY A 223 -19.92 -0.15 1.93
C GLY A 223 -20.22 -1.41 1.10
N LYS A 224 -20.79 -1.27 -0.10
CA LYS A 224 -21.13 -2.41 -0.98
C LYS A 224 -19.90 -3.21 -1.40
N GLU A 225 -18.74 -2.56 -1.47
CA GLU A 225 -17.46 -3.20 -1.77
C GLU A 225 -17.13 -4.31 -0.77
N ARG A 226 -17.55 -4.16 0.50
CA ARG A 226 -17.34 -5.13 1.58
C ARG A 226 -18.53 -6.03 1.81
N SER A 227 -19.75 -5.48 1.82
CA SER A 227 -20.96 -6.23 2.15
C SER A 227 -21.42 -7.17 1.02
N ALA A 228 -21.05 -6.85 -0.22
CA ALA A 228 -21.38 -7.65 -1.40
C ALA A 228 -20.22 -7.57 -2.43
N PRO A 229 -19.03 -8.12 -2.10
CA PRO A 229 -17.88 -8.08 -2.98
C PRO A 229 -18.15 -8.71 -4.33
N ILE A 230 -17.39 -8.32 -5.36
CA ILE A 230 -17.47 -8.91 -6.70
C ILE A 230 -16.77 -10.28 -6.67
N VAL A 231 -17.53 -11.35 -6.58
CA VAL A 231 -17.07 -12.74 -6.52
C VAL A 231 -17.60 -13.56 -7.68
#